data_a5b4f7db5a6dddfc33fed8d0fb26bf28
#
_entry.id   a5b4f7db5a6dddfc33fed8d0fb26bf28
#
_cell.length_a   1.000
_cell.length_b   1.000
_cell.length_c   1.000
_cell.angle_alpha   90.00
_cell.angle_beta   90.00
_cell.angle_gamma   90.00
#
_symmetry.space_group_name_H-M   'P 1'
#
loop_
_entity.id
_entity.type
_entity.pdbx_description
1 polymer ?
#
loop_
_entity_poly.entity_id
_entity_poly.type
_entity_poly.pdbx_seq_one_letter_code
_entity_poly.pdbx_strand_id
1 'polypeptide(L)'
;MIPRIFGAVTGGRLNLRAAANSSAAIIASIPNETLLFLSEYNDTWYAACYGAHMGFVKKQYIALTECASAIEMSGTVTGGALNLRRTASISADRLVQIPNNTVITIVDFDANSPWYITDYAGYAGYVMKQYISVSPFTSTWCYGQVNANELNVRRQPSTSANRWNNVWPIHRIVLIKDAVPEWYESLYRGEPAYIAKRYINTLKTPVHSSIVDRMLFMAMPELGRNKAAYFNGYSGEWCHRFADWLAMNSLSP
;
A
#
# COMPACT_ATOMS: atom_id res chain seq x y z
N MET A 1 -4.54 14.25 -0.24
CA MET A 1 -5.04 12.86 -0.12
C MET A 1 -4.54 12.14 -1.35
N ILE A 2 -3.79 11.04 -1.21
CA ILE A 2 -3.50 10.17 -2.34
C ILE A 2 -4.59 9.11 -2.29
N PRO A 3 -5.54 9.11 -3.22
CA PRO A 3 -6.53 8.05 -3.29
C PRO A 3 -5.84 6.73 -3.60
N ARG A 4 -6.31 5.65 -3.02
CA ARG A 4 -5.94 4.32 -3.50
C ARG A 4 -6.45 4.20 -4.93
N ILE A 5 -5.53 3.90 -5.84
CA ILE A 5 -5.87 3.76 -7.24
C ILE A 5 -6.06 2.28 -7.53
N PHE A 6 -7.26 1.93 -7.95
CA PHE A 6 -7.55 0.60 -8.49
C PHE A 6 -7.81 0.72 -9.98
N GLY A 7 -7.37 -0.28 -10.73
CA GLY A 7 -7.65 -0.34 -12.15
C GLY A 7 -7.64 -1.76 -12.67
N ALA A 8 -8.53 -2.05 -13.60
CA ALA A 8 -8.64 -3.34 -14.24
C ALA A 8 -7.78 -3.40 -15.51
N VAL A 9 -7.12 -4.52 -15.74
CA VAL A 9 -6.38 -4.80 -16.96
C VAL A 9 -7.34 -4.91 -18.14
N THR A 10 -7.04 -4.22 -19.24
CA THR A 10 -7.86 -4.21 -20.46
C THR A 10 -7.05 -4.59 -21.70
N GLY A 11 -7.74 -5.07 -22.74
CA GLY A 11 -7.12 -5.37 -24.05
C GLY A 11 -6.30 -6.65 -24.11
N GLY A 12 -6.44 -7.54 -23.12
CA GLY A 12 -5.73 -8.82 -23.07
C GLY A 12 -4.78 -8.94 -21.87
N ARG A 13 -3.84 -9.87 -21.94
CA ARG A 13 -2.85 -10.07 -20.87
C ARG A 13 -1.87 -8.91 -20.81
N LEU A 14 -1.58 -8.43 -19.61
CA LEU A 14 -0.67 -7.32 -19.36
C LEU A 14 0.63 -7.81 -18.72
N ASN A 15 1.76 -7.35 -19.23
CA ASN A 15 3.06 -7.67 -18.66
C ASN A 15 3.38 -6.74 -17.48
N LEU A 16 3.64 -7.33 -16.32
CA LEU A 16 4.30 -6.66 -15.19
C LEU A 16 5.80 -6.69 -15.44
N ARG A 17 6.45 -5.53 -15.42
CA ARG A 17 7.87 -5.40 -15.76
C ARG A 17 8.72 -4.95 -14.59
N ALA A 18 9.98 -5.39 -14.58
CA ALA A 18 10.95 -5.04 -13.54
C ALA A 18 11.33 -3.55 -13.52
N ALA A 19 11.15 -2.84 -14.64
CA ALA A 19 11.38 -1.40 -14.74
C ALA A 19 10.34 -0.75 -15.66
N ALA A 20 10.15 0.56 -15.53
CA ALA A 20 9.18 1.36 -16.28
C ALA A 20 9.67 1.64 -17.73
N ASN A 21 9.98 0.59 -18.47
CA ASN A 21 10.32 0.64 -19.88
C ASN A 21 9.88 -0.64 -20.60
N SER A 22 9.66 -0.54 -21.93
CA SER A 22 9.10 -1.65 -22.72
C SER A 22 10.09 -2.79 -22.99
N SER A 23 11.39 -2.58 -22.79
CA SER A 23 12.45 -3.58 -22.94
C SER A 23 12.82 -4.28 -21.62
N ALA A 24 12.30 -3.78 -20.47
CA ALA A 24 12.58 -4.39 -19.18
C ALA A 24 12.03 -5.83 -19.09
N ALA A 25 12.69 -6.65 -18.28
CA ALA A 25 12.28 -8.03 -18.02
C ALA A 25 10.81 -8.11 -17.57
N ILE A 26 10.10 -9.10 -18.10
CA ILE A 26 8.73 -9.43 -17.67
C ILE A 26 8.85 -10.32 -16.43
N ILE A 27 8.30 -9.86 -15.31
CA ILE A 27 8.32 -10.58 -14.03
C ILE A 27 7.01 -11.31 -13.74
N ALA A 28 5.90 -10.89 -14.36
CA ALA A 28 4.63 -11.60 -14.34
C ALA A 28 3.79 -11.24 -15.55
N SER A 29 2.83 -12.11 -15.90
CA SER A 29 1.84 -11.87 -16.94
C SER A 29 0.44 -11.89 -16.31
N ILE A 30 -0.18 -10.73 -16.25
CA ILE A 30 -1.45 -10.49 -15.56
C ILE A 30 -2.61 -10.75 -16.52
N PRO A 31 -3.60 -11.57 -16.15
CA PRO A 31 -4.77 -11.82 -16.99
C PRO A 31 -5.62 -10.57 -17.25
N ASN A 32 -6.35 -10.57 -18.36
CA ASN A 32 -7.37 -9.55 -18.64
C ASN A 32 -8.39 -9.47 -17.51
N GLU A 33 -8.96 -8.27 -17.28
CA GLU A 33 -9.96 -7.99 -16.24
C GLU A 33 -9.46 -8.18 -14.80
N THR A 34 -8.17 -8.43 -14.60
CA THR A 34 -7.59 -8.47 -13.26
C THR A 34 -7.54 -7.08 -12.67
N LEU A 35 -8.12 -6.90 -11.48
CA LEU A 35 -7.99 -5.68 -10.71
C LEU A 35 -6.59 -5.58 -10.13
N LEU A 36 -5.99 -4.40 -10.17
CA LEU A 36 -4.69 -4.09 -9.61
C LEU A 36 -4.81 -2.92 -8.63
N PHE A 37 -4.07 -2.99 -7.54
CA PHE A 37 -3.75 -1.82 -6.75
C PHE A 37 -2.54 -1.12 -7.41
N LEU A 38 -2.68 0.19 -7.63
CA LEU A 38 -1.77 0.98 -8.44
C LEU A 38 -1.23 2.19 -7.65
N SER A 39 -0.02 2.59 -7.99
CA SER A 39 0.56 3.87 -7.58
C SER A 39 1.07 4.62 -8.81
N GLU A 40 0.88 5.94 -8.83
CA GLU A 40 1.41 6.79 -9.89
C GLU A 40 2.94 6.72 -9.88
N TYR A 41 3.52 6.49 -11.06
CA TYR A 41 4.97 6.51 -11.23
C TYR A 41 5.43 7.64 -12.16
N ASN A 42 4.89 7.67 -13.38
CA ASN A 42 5.10 8.76 -14.35
C ASN A 42 3.91 8.81 -15.32
N ASP A 43 3.98 9.64 -16.36
CA ASP A 43 2.88 9.85 -17.32
C ASP A 43 2.47 8.57 -18.08
N THR A 44 3.36 7.59 -18.21
CA THR A 44 3.15 6.39 -19.02
C THR A 44 2.94 5.13 -18.18
N TRP A 45 3.44 5.09 -16.94
CA TRP A 45 3.53 3.88 -16.13
C TRP A 45 2.91 4.06 -14.75
N TYR A 46 2.23 3.00 -14.29
CA TYR A 46 1.93 2.76 -12.89
C TYR A 46 2.93 1.78 -12.28
N ALA A 47 3.26 1.95 -11.01
CA ALA A 47 3.74 0.87 -10.18
C ALA A 47 2.55 -0.01 -9.75
N ALA A 48 2.71 -1.32 -9.73
CA ALA A 48 1.66 -2.28 -9.44
C ALA A 48 2.17 -3.50 -8.68
N CYS A 49 1.28 -4.13 -7.91
CA CYS A 49 1.50 -5.44 -7.29
C CYS A 49 0.63 -6.49 -7.97
N TYR A 50 1.18 -7.70 -8.11
CA TYR A 50 0.43 -8.89 -8.51
C TYR A 50 1.01 -10.12 -7.79
N GLY A 51 0.35 -10.56 -6.72
CA GLY A 51 0.89 -11.55 -5.81
C GLY A 51 2.19 -11.08 -5.16
N ALA A 52 3.19 -11.93 -5.15
CA ALA A 52 4.51 -11.61 -4.59
C ALA A 52 5.36 -10.69 -5.49
N HIS A 53 4.86 -10.28 -6.65
CA HIS A 53 5.62 -9.48 -7.62
C HIS A 53 5.21 -8.01 -7.57
N MET A 54 6.20 -7.14 -7.46
CA MET A 54 6.06 -5.69 -7.62
C MET A 54 6.81 -5.25 -8.87
N GLY A 55 6.19 -4.38 -9.66
CA GLY A 55 6.78 -3.91 -10.91
C GLY A 55 5.97 -2.78 -11.55
N PHE A 56 6.10 -2.65 -12.85
CA PHE A 56 5.51 -1.56 -13.61
C PHE A 56 4.59 -2.07 -14.71
N VAL A 57 3.46 -1.40 -14.86
CA VAL A 57 2.47 -1.64 -15.92
C VAL A 57 2.20 -0.36 -16.70
N LYS A 58 1.94 -0.47 -18.01
CA LYS A 58 1.59 0.69 -18.83
C LYS A 58 0.17 1.15 -18.55
N LYS A 59 0.00 2.46 -18.35
CA LYS A 59 -1.29 3.12 -18.09
C LYS A 59 -2.34 2.85 -19.16
N GLN A 60 -1.94 2.83 -20.44
CA GLN A 60 -2.85 2.63 -21.56
C GLN A 60 -3.63 1.30 -21.56
N TYR A 61 -3.18 0.31 -20.78
CA TYR A 61 -3.83 -0.99 -20.64
C TYR A 61 -4.58 -1.15 -19.32
N ILE A 62 -4.85 -0.05 -18.63
CA ILE A 62 -5.55 -0.02 -17.36
C ILE A 62 -6.79 0.84 -17.48
N ALA A 63 -7.95 0.26 -17.22
CA ALA A 63 -9.17 1.02 -16.97
C ALA A 63 -9.25 1.31 -15.47
N LEU A 64 -9.13 2.59 -15.10
CA LEU A 64 -9.24 2.99 -13.70
C LEU A 64 -10.65 2.74 -13.18
N THR A 65 -10.74 2.22 -11.96
CA THR A 65 -11.98 2.15 -11.22
C THR A 65 -12.18 3.48 -10.50
N GLU A 66 -13.27 4.17 -10.82
CA GLU A 66 -13.62 5.43 -10.16
C GLU A 66 -13.98 5.18 -8.69
N CYS A 67 -12.98 5.20 -7.82
CA CYS A 67 -13.16 5.13 -6.37
C CYS A 67 -13.16 6.52 -5.72
N ALA A 68 -13.40 7.59 -6.51
CA ALA A 68 -13.29 8.98 -6.05
C ALA A 68 -14.23 9.33 -4.88
N SER A 69 -15.29 8.55 -4.67
CA SER A 69 -16.21 8.65 -3.53
C SER A 69 -16.19 7.41 -2.63
N ALA A 70 -15.33 6.43 -2.91
CA ALA A 70 -15.31 5.18 -2.18
C ALA A 70 -14.84 5.39 -0.74
N ILE A 71 -15.66 4.96 0.20
CA ILE A 71 -15.35 4.96 1.63
C ILE A 71 -14.49 3.72 1.92
N GLU A 72 -13.27 3.95 2.34
CA GLU A 72 -12.43 2.87 2.86
C GLU A 72 -12.89 2.53 4.28
N MET A 73 -13.06 1.25 4.55
CA MET A 73 -13.54 0.72 5.82
C MET A 73 -12.66 -0.44 6.28
N SER A 74 -12.69 -0.72 7.56
CA SER A 74 -12.15 -1.95 8.10
C SER A 74 -13.23 -3.03 8.11
N GLY A 75 -12.92 -4.20 7.61
CA GLY A 75 -13.81 -5.34 7.60
C GLY A 75 -13.15 -6.60 8.13
N THR A 76 -13.85 -7.35 8.97
CA THR A 76 -13.39 -8.65 9.45
C THR A 76 -14.05 -9.77 8.65
N VAL A 77 -13.28 -10.70 8.15
CA VAL A 77 -13.79 -11.90 7.46
C VAL A 77 -14.50 -12.80 8.47
N THR A 78 -15.73 -13.21 8.15
CA THR A 78 -16.58 -14.02 9.02
C THR A 78 -17.15 -15.24 8.29
N GLY A 79 -17.57 -16.27 9.04
CA GLY A 79 -18.24 -17.44 8.46
C GLY A 79 -17.31 -18.44 7.76
N GLY A 80 -16.00 -18.32 7.94
CA GLY A 80 -14.99 -19.20 7.34
C GLY A 80 -14.02 -18.44 6.43
N ALA A 81 -13.13 -19.17 5.77
CA ALA A 81 -12.17 -18.56 4.86
C ALA A 81 -12.88 -18.02 3.59
N LEU A 82 -12.55 -16.79 3.22
CA LEU A 82 -13.19 -16.04 2.14
C LEU A 82 -12.33 -16.01 0.86
N ASN A 83 -12.96 -16.24 -0.28
CA ASN A 83 -12.27 -16.19 -1.56
C ASN A 83 -12.14 -14.72 -2.05
N LEU A 84 -10.91 -14.28 -2.29
CA LEU A 84 -10.62 -13.09 -3.09
C LEU A 84 -10.68 -13.48 -4.56
N ARG A 85 -11.55 -12.82 -5.33
CA ARG A 85 -11.82 -13.17 -6.72
C ARG A 85 -11.35 -12.09 -7.69
N ARG A 86 -10.98 -12.53 -8.89
CA ARG A 86 -10.46 -11.66 -9.94
C ARG A 86 -11.49 -10.64 -10.43
N THR A 87 -12.74 -11.02 -10.54
CA THR A 87 -13.88 -10.17 -10.92
C THR A 87 -15.03 -10.33 -9.92
N ALA A 88 -15.99 -9.41 -9.94
CA ALA A 88 -17.16 -9.41 -9.06
C ALA A 88 -18.19 -10.50 -9.48
N SER A 89 -17.76 -11.77 -9.50
CA SER A 89 -18.60 -12.92 -9.86
C SER A 89 -18.22 -14.14 -9.01
N ILE A 90 -19.23 -14.93 -8.63
CA ILE A 90 -19.01 -16.21 -7.92
C ILE A 90 -18.32 -17.28 -8.77
N SER A 91 -18.41 -17.17 -10.08
CA SER A 91 -17.71 -18.05 -11.04
C SER A 91 -16.31 -17.56 -11.41
N ALA A 92 -15.91 -16.34 -10.98
CA ALA A 92 -14.58 -15.81 -11.28
C ALA A 92 -13.49 -16.62 -10.59
N ASP A 93 -12.29 -16.61 -11.21
CA ASP A 93 -11.11 -17.25 -10.64
C ASP A 93 -10.82 -16.73 -9.24
N ARG A 94 -10.49 -17.64 -8.34
CA ARG A 94 -9.98 -17.32 -7.02
C ARG A 94 -8.50 -16.95 -7.13
N LEU A 95 -8.16 -15.74 -6.72
CA LEU A 95 -6.77 -15.28 -6.65
C LEU A 95 -6.06 -15.86 -5.42
N VAL A 96 -6.69 -15.71 -4.27
CA VAL A 96 -6.20 -16.21 -2.98
C VAL A 96 -7.37 -16.43 -2.02
N GLN A 97 -7.15 -17.15 -0.94
CA GLN A 97 -8.12 -17.34 0.13
C GLN A 97 -7.68 -16.51 1.37
N ILE A 98 -8.60 -15.72 1.88
CA ILE A 98 -8.39 -14.89 3.08
C ILE A 98 -8.88 -15.69 4.28
N PRO A 99 -8.05 -15.94 5.31
CA PRO A 99 -8.45 -16.71 6.48
C PRO A 99 -9.62 -16.06 7.24
N ASN A 100 -10.41 -16.88 7.92
CA ASN A 100 -11.43 -16.38 8.85
C ASN A 100 -10.82 -15.50 9.94
N ASN A 101 -11.58 -14.52 10.41
CA ASN A 101 -11.14 -13.50 11.39
C ASN A 101 -10.00 -12.58 10.93
N THR A 102 -9.62 -12.62 9.65
CA THR A 102 -8.66 -11.65 9.10
C THR A 102 -9.35 -10.29 8.97
N VAL A 103 -8.68 -9.25 9.46
CA VAL A 103 -9.09 -7.87 9.23
C VAL A 103 -8.46 -7.39 7.92
N ILE A 104 -9.28 -6.87 7.03
CA ILE A 104 -8.89 -6.35 5.72
C ILE A 104 -9.41 -4.93 5.51
N THR A 105 -8.75 -4.16 4.68
CA THR A 105 -9.27 -2.89 4.19
C THR A 105 -10.21 -3.15 3.03
N ILE A 106 -11.42 -2.66 3.12
CA ILE A 106 -12.43 -2.82 2.08
C ILE A 106 -12.86 -1.46 1.52
N VAL A 107 -13.18 -1.46 0.24
CA VAL A 107 -13.70 -0.29 -0.49
C VAL A 107 -15.08 -0.64 -1.02
N ASP A 108 -16.08 0.17 -0.64
CA ASP A 108 -17.41 0.11 -1.23
C ASP A 108 -17.44 1.00 -2.47
N PHE A 109 -17.25 0.40 -3.64
CA PHE A 109 -17.20 1.11 -4.92
C PHE A 109 -18.60 1.32 -5.52
N ASP A 110 -19.56 0.48 -5.11
CA ASP A 110 -20.96 0.55 -5.53
C ASP A 110 -21.86 -0.01 -4.41
N ALA A 111 -22.69 0.85 -3.84
CA ALA A 111 -23.58 0.48 -2.75
C ALA A 111 -24.59 -0.63 -3.12
N ASN A 112 -24.95 -0.74 -4.41
CA ASN A 112 -25.87 -1.76 -4.91
C ASN A 112 -25.15 -3.08 -5.26
N SER A 113 -23.82 -3.08 -5.33
CA SER A 113 -23.02 -4.28 -5.59
C SER A 113 -23.00 -5.17 -4.34
N PRO A 114 -23.12 -6.50 -4.46
CA PRO A 114 -22.88 -7.42 -3.36
C PRO A 114 -21.38 -7.65 -3.06
N TRP A 115 -20.49 -6.86 -3.66
CA TRP A 115 -19.04 -7.00 -3.57
C TRP A 115 -18.39 -5.77 -2.99
N TYR A 116 -17.34 -6.00 -2.18
CA TYR A 116 -16.31 -5.00 -1.86
C TYR A 116 -15.07 -5.24 -2.73
N ILE A 117 -14.31 -4.18 -2.98
CA ILE A 117 -12.92 -4.28 -3.42
C ILE A 117 -12.03 -4.36 -2.19
N THR A 118 -11.00 -5.20 -2.25
CA THR A 118 -9.94 -5.31 -1.25
C THR A 118 -8.63 -5.72 -1.90
N ASP A 119 -7.55 -5.60 -1.17
CA ASP A 119 -6.28 -6.23 -1.48
C ASP A 119 -5.84 -7.15 -0.34
N TYR A 120 -5.25 -8.27 -0.69
CA TYR A 120 -4.72 -9.25 0.26
C TYR A 120 -3.59 -10.06 -0.40
N ALA A 121 -2.48 -10.25 0.33
CA ALA A 121 -1.31 -11.00 -0.15
C ALA A 121 -0.81 -10.52 -1.54
N GLY A 122 -0.86 -9.20 -1.79
CA GLY A 122 -0.43 -8.57 -3.04
C GLY A 122 -1.38 -8.71 -4.22
N TYR A 123 -2.57 -9.29 -4.03
CA TYR A 123 -3.62 -9.32 -5.03
C TYR A 123 -4.71 -8.31 -4.68
N ALA A 124 -5.14 -7.52 -5.66
CA ALA A 124 -6.39 -6.77 -5.56
C ALA A 124 -7.51 -7.55 -6.21
N GLY A 125 -8.72 -7.48 -5.65
CA GLY A 125 -9.86 -8.24 -6.15
C GLY A 125 -11.14 -7.97 -5.40
N TYR A 126 -12.09 -8.87 -5.56
CA TYR A 126 -13.46 -8.73 -5.06
C TYR A 126 -13.77 -9.79 -4.00
N VAL A 127 -14.44 -9.36 -2.93
CA VAL A 127 -14.96 -10.21 -1.84
C VAL A 127 -16.44 -9.95 -1.63
N MET A 128 -17.21 -10.97 -1.27
CA MET A 128 -18.66 -10.81 -1.04
C MET A 128 -18.94 -10.10 0.28
N LYS A 129 -19.76 -9.05 0.25
CA LYS A 129 -20.15 -8.24 1.41
C LYS A 129 -20.73 -9.05 2.56
N GLN A 130 -21.51 -10.08 2.26
CA GLN A 130 -22.19 -10.90 3.28
C GLN A 130 -21.24 -11.67 4.22
N TYR A 131 -19.98 -11.84 3.83
CA TYR A 131 -18.95 -12.52 4.65
C TYR A 131 -17.99 -11.53 5.33
N ILE A 132 -18.34 -10.27 5.36
CA ILE A 132 -17.55 -9.21 5.98
C ILE A 132 -18.35 -8.50 7.06
N SER A 133 -17.86 -8.56 8.29
CA SER A 133 -18.35 -7.71 9.37
C SER A 133 -17.63 -6.38 9.32
N VAL A 134 -18.31 -5.33 8.91
CA VAL A 134 -17.76 -3.98 8.83
C VAL A 134 -17.66 -3.40 10.24
N SER A 135 -16.50 -2.87 10.58
CA SER A 135 -16.26 -2.19 11.85
C SER A 135 -15.78 -0.77 11.60
N PRO A 136 -16.10 0.19 12.48
CA PRO A 136 -15.44 1.48 12.46
C PRO A 136 -13.92 1.27 12.58
N PHE A 137 -13.14 2.04 11.85
CA PHE A 137 -11.70 2.00 11.98
C PHE A 137 -11.29 2.45 13.39
N THR A 138 -10.70 1.56 14.19
CA THR A 138 -10.37 1.81 15.60
C THR A 138 -8.87 1.82 15.90
N SER A 139 -8.01 1.61 14.91
CA SER A 139 -6.56 1.68 15.15
C SER A 139 -6.14 3.11 15.50
N THR A 140 -5.34 3.25 16.54
CA THR A 140 -4.67 4.52 16.85
C THR A 140 -3.57 4.86 15.84
N TRP A 141 -3.11 3.86 15.10
CA TRP A 141 -2.18 4.02 13.97
C TRP A 141 -2.94 4.28 12.69
N CYS A 142 -2.37 5.14 11.84
CA CYS A 142 -2.83 5.36 10.47
C CYS A 142 -1.62 5.51 9.54
N TYR A 143 -1.87 5.54 8.24
CA TYR A 143 -0.82 5.86 7.29
C TYR A 143 -0.69 7.37 7.13
N GLY A 144 0.55 7.83 7.04
CA GLY A 144 0.89 9.19 6.66
C GLY A 144 1.81 9.18 5.44
N GLN A 145 1.70 10.21 4.62
CA GLN A 145 2.63 10.43 3.53
C GLN A 145 3.44 11.69 3.78
N VAL A 146 4.76 11.58 3.63
CA VAL A 146 5.69 12.70 3.73
C VAL A 146 5.43 13.71 2.60
N ASN A 147 5.22 14.98 2.96
CA ASN A 147 4.98 16.08 2.02
C ASN A 147 6.16 17.10 1.93
N ALA A 148 7.27 16.80 2.59
CA ALA A 148 8.50 17.58 2.53
C ALA A 148 9.58 16.84 1.73
N ASN A 149 10.45 17.57 1.01
CA ASN A 149 11.54 16.97 0.24
C ASN A 149 12.42 16.07 1.11
N GLU A 150 12.70 16.53 2.34
CA GLU A 150 13.43 15.80 3.36
C GLU A 150 12.77 16.02 4.73
N LEU A 151 12.35 14.96 5.39
CA LEU A 151 11.76 14.99 6.72
C LEU A 151 12.74 14.44 7.75
N ASN A 152 13.09 15.26 8.72
CA ASN A 152 13.89 14.81 9.85
C ASN A 152 13.09 13.87 10.75
N VAL A 153 13.68 12.72 11.02
CA VAL A 153 13.17 11.72 11.98
C VAL A 153 13.93 11.88 13.29
N ARG A 154 13.20 12.06 14.39
CA ARG A 154 13.78 12.42 15.69
C ARG A 154 13.52 11.38 16.75
N ARG A 155 14.37 11.36 17.77
CA ARG A 155 14.26 10.44 18.93
C ARG A 155 13.24 10.88 19.97
N GLN A 156 12.86 12.15 19.95
CA GLN A 156 11.86 12.74 20.85
C GLN A 156 11.05 13.81 20.08
N PRO A 157 9.82 14.14 20.51
CA PRO A 157 8.95 15.10 19.83
C PRO A 157 9.38 16.55 20.09
N SER A 158 10.58 16.93 19.65
CA SER A 158 11.15 18.27 19.77
C SER A 158 12.08 18.59 18.61
N THR A 159 12.08 19.86 18.18
CA THR A 159 12.98 20.36 17.13
C THR A 159 14.45 20.38 17.56
N SER A 160 14.74 20.40 18.86
CA SER A 160 16.09 20.32 19.43
C SER A 160 16.55 18.87 19.68
N ALA A 161 15.64 17.90 19.61
CA ALA A 161 15.99 16.50 19.87
C ALA A 161 16.96 15.95 18.81
N ASN A 162 17.79 14.99 19.24
CA ASN A 162 18.67 14.26 18.34
C ASN A 162 17.88 13.59 17.23
N ARG A 163 18.42 13.66 16.02
CA ARG A 163 17.87 12.99 14.85
C ARG A 163 18.37 11.55 14.78
N TRP A 164 17.56 10.68 14.20
CA TRP A 164 18.06 9.45 13.62
C TRP A 164 18.93 9.82 12.40
N ASN A 165 19.94 9.03 12.10
CA ASN A 165 20.93 9.33 11.03
C ASN A 165 20.32 9.27 9.61
N ASN A 166 19.04 9.55 9.47
CA ASN A 166 18.34 9.48 8.19
C ASN A 166 17.23 10.54 8.12
N VAL A 167 16.95 10.97 6.90
CA VAL A 167 15.79 11.78 6.57
C VAL A 167 14.84 10.96 5.69
N TRP A 168 13.55 11.22 5.79
CA TRP A 168 12.57 10.57 4.93
C TRP A 168 12.24 11.46 3.73
N PRO A 169 12.34 10.91 2.51
CA PRO A 169 12.04 11.66 1.30
C PRO A 169 10.55 11.92 1.14
N ILE A 170 10.23 12.91 0.32
CA ILE A 170 8.86 13.23 -0.09
C ILE A 170 8.15 11.99 -0.68
N HIS A 171 6.85 11.90 -0.43
CA HIS A 171 5.94 10.82 -0.86
C HIS A 171 6.13 9.48 -0.13
N ARG A 172 7.10 9.35 0.78
CA ARG A 172 7.23 8.13 1.58
C ARG A 172 5.97 7.90 2.41
N ILE A 173 5.45 6.67 2.39
CA ILE A 173 4.36 6.24 3.27
C ILE A 173 4.94 5.65 4.54
N VAL A 174 4.41 6.08 5.67
CA VAL A 174 4.86 5.67 7.01
C VAL A 174 3.65 5.39 7.90
N LEU A 175 3.83 4.55 8.91
CA LEU A 175 2.85 4.40 9.98
C LEU A 175 3.01 5.56 10.97
N ILE A 176 1.90 6.15 11.37
CA ILE A 176 1.85 7.26 12.31
C ILE A 176 0.73 7.07 13.32
N LYS A 177 0.93 7.56 14.53
CA LYS A 177 -0.12 7.81 15.53
C LYS A 177 0.10 9.15 16.21
N ASP A 178 -0.96 9.72 16.77
CA ASP A 178 -0.83 10.95 17.54
C ASP A 178 0.06 10.74 18.78
N ALA A 179 1.00 11.64 19.00
CA ALA A 179 1.86 11.63 20.19
C ALA A 179 1.60 12.87 21.06
N VAL A 180 1.99 14.03 20.58
CA VAL A 180 1.77 15.34 21.22
C VAL A 180 1.31 16.34 20.15
N PRO A 181 0.83 17.55 20.49
CA PRO A 181 0.10 18.43 19.58
C PRO A 181 0.73 18.62 18.19
N GLU A 182 2.05 18.80 18.09
CA GLU A 182 2.75 19.10 16.84
C GLU A 182 3.49 17.88 16.24
N TRP A 183 3.37 16.70 16.87
CA TRP A 183 4.18 15.53 16.50
C TRP A 183 3.35 14.28 16.38
N TYR A 184 3.70 13.48 15.36
CA TYR A 184 3.34 12.07 15.28
C TYR A 184 4.47 11.21 15.84
N GLU A 185 4.10 10.13 16.53
CA GLU A 185 4.97 8.98 16.70
C GLU A 185 4.91 8.12 15.45
N SER A 186 6.05 7.60 15.05
CA SER A 186 6.24 6.69 13.92
C SER A 186 7.27 5.64 14.32
N LEU A 187 7.73 4.85 13.39
CA LEU A 187 8.73 3.81 13.61
C LEU A 187 9.97 4.06 12.76
N TYR A 188 11.12 3.94 13.37
CA TYR A 188 12.40 3.91 12.69
C TYR A 188 13.18 2.66 13.09
N ARG A 189 13.26 1.66 12.20
CA ARG A 189 13.88 0.36 12.46
C ARG A 189 13.27 -0.37 13.66
N GLY A 190 11.95 -0.30 13.80
CA GLY A 190 11.23 -0.90 14.92
C GLY A 190 11.23 -0.09 16.21
N GLU A 191 12.00 0.99 16.29
CA GLU A 191 12.07 1.86 17.46
C GLU A 191 11.15 3.07 17.31
N PRO A 192 10.57 3.59 18.41
CA PRO A 192 9.78 4.81 18.38
C PRO A 192 10.57 5.99 17.82
N ALA A 193 9.94 6.70 16.90
CA ALA A 193 10.49 7.87 16.25
C ALA A 193 9.43 8.97 16.15
N TYR A 194 9.85 10.22 16.06
CA TYR A 194 8.94 11.36 16.05
C TYR A 194 9.15 12.22 14.82
N ILE A 195 8.05 12.59 14.18
CA ILE A 195 8.00 13.40 12.97
C ILE A 195 6.99 14.54 13.13
N ALA A 196 7.31 15.72 12.60
CA ALA A 196 6.45 16.88 12.75
C ALA A 196 5.20 16.76 11.85
N LYS A 197 4.00 16.94 12.43
CA LYS A 197 2.68 16.79 11.77
C LYS A 197 2.56 17.62 10.51
N ARG A 198 3.07 18.85 10.49
CA ARG A 198 3.01 19.78 9.34
C ARG A 198 3.64 19.24 8.06
N TYR A 199 4.47 18.20 8.16
CA TYR A 199 5.15 17.58 7.02
C TYR A 199 4.55 16.22 6.64
N ILE A 200 3.35 15.93 7.13
CA ILE A 200 2.66 14.66 6.89
C ILE A 200 1.23 14.92 6.41
N ASN A 201 0.90 14.35 5.28
CA ASN A 201 -0.48 14.21 4.83
C ASN A 201 -1.02 12.89 5.38
N THR A 202 -1.98 12.96 6.30
CA THR A 202 -2.64 11.75 6.84
C THR A 202 -3.49 11.09 5.76
N LEU A 203 -3.32 9.78 5.57
CA LEU A 203 -4.12 9.00 4.65
C LEU A 203 -5.34 8.43 5.38
N LYS A 204 -6.50 8.39 4.72
CA LYS A 204 -7.73 7.81 5.28
C LYS A 204 -7.81 6.29 5.13
N THR A 205 -6.74 5.66 4.68
CA THR A 205 -6.66 4.21 4.51
C THR A 205 -6.46 3.56 5.87
N PRO A 206 -7.30 2.61 6.27
CA PRO A 206 -7.08 1.78 7.44
C PRO A 206 -5.74 1.03 7.37
N VAL A 207 -5.08 0.87 8.51
CA VAL A 207 -3.83 0.11 8.55
C VAL A 207 -4.14 -1.38 8.33
N HIS A 208 -3.48 -1.98 7.34
CA HIS A 208 -3.65 -3.39 7.03
C HIS A 208 -3.26 -4.27 8.23
N SER A 209 -4.04 -5.29 8.52
CA SER A 209 -3.73 -6.25 9.60
C SER A 209 -2.57 -7.17 9.22
N SER A 210 -2.48 -7.54 7.92
CA SER A 210 -1.37 -8.33 7.40
C SER A 210 -0.11 -7.50 7.29
N ILE A 211 0.99 -8.00 7.83
CA ILE A 211 2.32 -7.35 7.70
C ILE A 211 2.75 -7.26 6.23
N VAL A 212 2.42 -8.27 5.43
CA VAL A 212 2.77 -8.30 4.00
C VAL A 212 2.07 -7.17 3.25
N ASP A 213 0.77 -6.96 3.50
CA ASP A 213 0.01 -5.91 2.84
C ASP A 213 0.44 -4.52 3.32
N ARG A 214 0.81 -4.37 4.61
CA ARG A 214 1.45 -3.14 5.10
C ARG A 214 2.76 -2.84 4.38
N MET A 215 3.62 -3.86 4.24
CA MET A 215 4.89 -3.72 3.52
C MET A 215 4.67 -3.33 2.06
N LEU A 216 3.76 -3.99 1.38
CA LEU A 216 3.43 -3.70 -0.01
C LEU A 216 2.88 -2.28 -0.17
N PHE A 217 1.92 -1.88 0.66
CA PHE A 217 1.34 -0.54 0.61
C PHE A 217 2.40 0.56 0.84
N MET A 218 3.32 0.35 1.76
CA MET A 218 4.41 1.31 2.04
C MET A 218 5.50 1.29 0.96
N ALA A 219 5.72 0.16 0.30
CA ALA A 219 6.76 0.00 -0.72
C ALA A 219 6.37 0.56 -2.09
N MET A 220 5.09 0.53 -2.45
CA MET A 220 4.60 0.93 -3.77
C MET A 220 5.08 2.32 -4.23
N PRO A 221 4.99 3.39 -3.42
CA PRO A 221 5.45 4.72 -3.82
C PRO A 221 6.97 4.83 -3.98
N GLU A 222 7.70 3.83 -3.49
CA GLU A 222 9.16 3.80 -3.49
C GLU A 222 9.74 3.04 -4.68
N LEU A 223 8.89 2.37 -5.43
CA LEU A 223 9.31 1.60 -6.60
C LEU A 223 10.00 2.50 -7.63
N GLY A 224 11.15 2.06 -8.15
CA GLY A 224 11.93 2.81 -9.14
C GLY A 224 12.79 3.95 -8.58
N ARG A 225 12.71 4.25 -7.28
CA ARG A 225 13.61 5.23 -6.64
C ARG A 225 15.01 4.65 -6.49
N ASN A 226 16.03 5.52 -6.60
CA ASN A 226 17.41 5.08 -6.50
C ASN A 226 17.89 4.91 -5.03
N LYS A 227 19.01 4.21 -4.85
CA LYS A 227 19.63 3.92 -3.56
C LYS A 227 19.87 5.15 -2.67
N ALA A 228 20.28 6.26 -3.27
CA ALA A 228 20.67 7.46 -2.54
C ALA A 228 19.50 8.06 -1.74
N ALA A 229 18.26 7.89 -2.22
CA ALA A 229 17.07 8.36 -1.53
C ALA A 229 16.80 7.64 -0.20
N TYR A 230 17.39 6.45 0.02
CA TYR A 230 17.08 5.61 1.18
C TYR A 230 18.22 5.48 2.19
N PHE A 231 19.45 5.41 1.74
CA PHE A 231 20.56 4.92 2.55
C PHE A 231 21.78 5.82 2.56
N ASN A 232 21.61 7.10 2.24
CA ASN A 232 22.62 8.16 2.43
C ASN A 232 24.05 7.71 2.10
N GLY A 233 24.29 7.28 0.84
CA GLY A 233 25.62 6.91 0.35
C GLY A 233 26.03 5.44 0.53
N TYR A 234 25.13 4.56 0.97
CA TYR A 234 25.42 3.14 1.07
C TYR A 234 25.62 2.50 -0.31
N SER A 235 26.75 1.81 -0.51
CA SER A 235 27.16 1.20 -1.78
C SER A 235 26.84 -0.30 -1.91
N GLY A 236 26.26 -0.94 -0.88
CA GLY A 236 25.94 -2.37 -0.85
C GLY A 236 24.63 -2.74 -1.53
N GLU A 237 24.24 -4.01 -1.44
CA GLU A 237 22.96 -4.52 -1.95
C GLU A 237 21.79 -3.88 -1.20
N TRP A 238 21.14 -2.91 -1.82
CA TRP A 238 20.07 -2.13 -1.22
C TRP A 238 18.77 -2.92 -1.06
N CYS A 239 18.57 -4.00 -1.83
CA CYS A 239 17.34 -4.82 -1.78
C CYS A 239 17.10 -5.41 -0.39
N HIS A 240 18.15 -5.98 0.22
CA HIS A 240 18.03 -6.52 1.58
C HIS A 240 17.71 -5.43 2.60
N ARG A 241 18.40 -4.29 2.53
CA ARG A 241 18.15 -3.18 3.47
C ARG A 241 16.80 -2.52 3.26
N PHE A 242 16.29 -2.50 2.05
CA PHE A 242 14.94 -2.02 1.78
C PHE A 242 13.89 -2.97 2.33
N ALA A 243 14.07 -4.28 2.14
CA ALA A 243 13.20 -5.30 2.74
C ALA A 243 13.25 -5.27 4.27
N ASP A 244 14.44 -5.16 4.86
CA ASP A 244 14.62 -4.98 6.31
C ASP A 244 13.92 -3.72 6.81
N TRP A 245 14.10 -2.59 6.09
CA TRP A 245 13.45 -1.34 6.43
C TRP A 245 11.92 -1.48 6.39
N LEU A 246 11.38 -2.09 5.33
CA LEU A 246 9.93 -2.34 5.21
C LEU A 246 9.44 -3.22 6.35
N ALA A 247 10.11 -4.35 6.61
CA ALA A 247 9.76 -5.26 7.67
C ALA A 247 9.74 -4.54 9.03
N MET A 248 10.84 -3.87 9.40
CA MET A 248 10.98 -3.17 10.67
C MET A 248 9.98 -2.02 10.87
N ASN A 249 9.57 -1.34 9.78
CA ASN A 249 8.62 -0.21 9.86
C ASN A 249 7.15 -0.61 9.68
N SER A 250 6.88 -1.89 9.33
CA SER A 250 5.53 -2.45 9.22
C SER A 250 5.16 -3.39 10.38
N LEU A 251 6.09 -3.69 11.29
CA LEU A 251 5.92 -4.68 12.36
C LEU A 251 4.95 -4.26 13.47
N SER A 252 4.74 -2.97 13.69
CA SER A 252 3.74 -2.48 14.65
C SER A 252 2.52 -1.95 13.92
N PRO A 253 1.38 -2.12 14.36
CA PRO A 253 0.79 -1.97 15.68
C PRO A 253 0.36 -3.24 16.35
#